data_f59c7eaecc21918e58c68afc408ae07e
#
_entry.id   f59c7eaecc21918e58c68afc408ae07e
#
_cell.length_a   1.000
_cell.length_b   1.000
_cell.length_c   1.000
_cell.angle_alpha   90.00
_cell.angle_beta   90.00
_cell.angle_gamma   90.00
#
_symmetry.space_group_name_H-M   'P 1'
#
loop_
_entity.id
_entity.type
_entity.pdbx_description
1 polymer ?
#
loop_
_entity_poly.entity_id
_entity_poly.type
_entity_poly.pdbx_seq_one_letter_code
_entity_poly.pdbx_strand_id
1 'polypeptide(L)'
;MRRLIVTGPRRAEFEDVAEPECPHDGLLVRARMTAISVGTEIRVFRAQAVDEAGQFLHERIPFVLPTENGYSMVGDVVAVGKEVADFNVGDRVFTPSAHKEIAAVNSQLAIKLPAEIPDEQAVLLNICEVGHIALRRGSPAPGENVAVVGQGVIGLAALAYCRAFGFRTAAIDISNERLDVSRQMGADLAVSPKQDACVDRVQELFDGAGADLVIEAASRWDAIQTSMDVAADDARIVVAARHTDSPEFNPVGHPYLGKKLTLLTSYGYAAPGQRWDRQRSIGLTLELLKSGRLDVEPMITHRIKAASLPDMYRRLDEGEPSIVGVVVSW
;
A
#
# COMPACT_ATOMS: atom_id res chain seq x y z
N MET A 1 7.05 24.00 14.23
CA MET A 1 7.29 22.86 13.35
C MET A 1 6.54 23.02 12.04
N ARG A 2 7.04 22.44 10.95
CA ARG A 2 6.34 22.42 9.66
C ARG A 2 5.51 21.17 9.50
N ARG A 3 4.34 21.32 8.87
CA ARG A 3 3.49 20.21 8.43
C ARG A 3 2.97 20.47 7.00
N LEU A 4 2.77 19.38 6.25
CA LEU A 4 2.09 19.46 4.96
C LEU A 4 0.59 19.50 5.19
N ILE A 5 -0.09 20.43 4.53
CA ILE A 5 -1.54 20.56 4.58
C ILE A 5 -2.11 20.66 3.16
N VAL A 6 -3.19 19.97 2.91
CA VAL A 6 -3.99 20.10 1.69
C VAL A 6 -5.04 21.18 1.98
N THR A 7 -4.87 22.36 1.39
CA THR A 7 -5.69 23.56 1.66
C THR A 7 -6.89 23.67 0.73
N GLY A 8 -6.88 22.97 -0.39
CA GLY A 8 -7.95 22.95 -1.38
C GLY A 8 -7.68 21.86 -2.44
N PRO A 9 -8.62 21.65 -3.37
CA PRO A 9 -8.43 20.70 -4.46
C PRO A 9 -7.13 21.00 -5.23
N ARG A 10 -6.23 20.00 -5.31
CA ARG A 10 -4.90 20.08 -5.95
C ARG A 10 -3.99 21.19 -5.40
N ARG A 11 -4.14 21.50 -4.11
CA ARG A 11 -3.31 22.48 -3.42
C ARG A 11 -2.78 21.89 -2.12
N ALA A 12 -1.48 21.66 -2.07
CA ALA A 12 -0.76 21.23 -0.87
C ALA A 12 0.39 22.21 -0.63
N GLU A 13 0.55 22.62 0.62
CA GLU A 13 1.57 23.59 1.03
C GLU A 13 2.05 23.28 2.45
N PHE A 14 3.19 23.83 2.82
CA PHE A 14 3.67 23.75 4.19
C PHE A 14 3.08 24.87 5.04
N GLU A 15 2.71 24.52 6.25
CA GLU A 15 2.26 25.43 7.28
C GLU A 15 3.20 25.33 8.49
N ASP A 16 3.57 26.49 9.05
CA ASP A 16 4.30 26.58 10.32
C ASP A 16 3.32 26.66 11.48
N VAL A 17 3.43 25.71 12.39
CA VAL A 17 2.58 25.62 13.59
C VAL A 17 3.42 25.40 14.84
N ALA A 18 2.82 25.64 16.02
CA ALA A 18 3.45 25.28 17.28
C ALA A 18 3.73 23.78 17.36
N GLU A 19 4.80 23.39 18.07
CA GLU A 19 5.04 21.99 18.37
C GLU A 19 3.91 21.46 19.29
N PRO A 20 3.42 20.23 19.06
CA PRO A 20 2.40 19.64 19.90
C PRO A 20 2.96 19.30 21.29
N GLU A 21 2.11 19.30 22.30
CA GLU A 21 2.44 18.75 23.62
C GLU A 21 2.45 17.21 23.58
N CYS A 22 3.29 16.61 24.43
CA CYS A 22 3.33 15.15 24.55
C CYS A 22 2.06 14.65 25.26
N PRO A 23 1.25 13.77 24.63
CA PRO A 23 0.09 13.17 25.28
C PRO A 23 0.53 12.32 26.49
N HIS A 24 -0.31 12.22 27.51
CA HIS A 24 0.01 11.43 28.71
C HIS A 24 0.18 9.94 28.39
N ASP A 25 -0.63 9.40 27.44
CA ASP A 25 -0.64 8.02 26.95
C ASP A 25 0.12 7.84 25.64
N GLY A 26 0.89 8.86 25.21
CA GLY A 26 1.49 8.91 23.88
C GLY A 26 2.95 9.29 23.85
N LEU A 27 3.41 9.55 22.64
CA LEU A 27 4.80 9.89 22.32
C LEU A 27 4.84 11.17 21.48
N LEU A 28 5.91 11.95 21.60
CA LEU A 28 6.34 12.85 20.54
C LEU A 28 7.41 12.17 19.70
N VAL A 29 7.17 12.13 18.41
CA VAL A 29 8.07 11.50 17.43
C VAL A 29 8.54 12.55 16.45
N ARG A 30 9.86 12.75 16.37
CA ARG A 30 10.51 13.60 15.36
C ARG A 30 10.70 12.78 14.09
N ALA A 31 10.17 13.24 12.98
CA ALA A 31 10.26 12.56 11.70
C ALA A 31 11.72 12.46 11.22
N ARG A 32 12.11 11.29 10.76
CA ARG A 32 13.29 11.02 9.94
C ARG A 32 12.85 10.84 8.49
N MET A 33 11.75 10.10 8.30
CA MET A 33 11.24 9.74 7.00
C MET A 33 9.72 9.54 7.02
N THR A 34 9.07 9.92 5.92
CA THR A 34 7.68 9.57 5.64
C THR A 34 7.57 8.92 4.25
N ALA A 35 6.47 8.20 3.97
CA ALA A 35 6.22 7.64 2.64
C ALA A 35 4.86 8.09 2.12
N ILE A 36 4.77 8.28 0.80
CA ILE A 36 3.53 8.65 0.14
C ILE A 36 2.76 7.38 -0.25
N SER A 37 1.53 7.27 0.23
CA SER A 37 0.58 6.27 -0.23
C SER A 37 -0.26 6.84 -1.37
N VAL A 38 0.24 6.69 -2.59
CA VAL A 38 -0.25 7.38 -3.80
C VAL A 38 -1.76 7.23 -3.97
N GLY A 39 -2.31 6.02 -3.83
CA GLY A 39 -3.74 5.78 -4.05
C GLY A 39 -4.66 6.57 -3.12
N THR A 40 -4.32 6.68 -1.84
CA THR A 40 -5.13 7.39 -0.84
C THR A 40 -4.85 8.89 -0.85
N GLU A 41 -3.58 9.26 -0.82
CA GLU A 41 -3.18 10.65 -0.63
C GLU A 41 -3.49 11.53 -1.84
N ILE A 42 -3.40 11.00 -3.06
CA ILE A 42 -3.78 11.74 -4.26
C ILE A 42 -5.30 11.93 -4.35
N ARG A 43 -6.11 11.00 -3.83
CA ARG A 43 -7.57 11.23 -3.70
C ARG A 43 -7.89 12.37 -2.73
N VAL A 44 -7.20 12.45 -1.59
CA VAL A 44 -7.30 13.59 -0.66
C VAL A 44 -6.87 14.87 -1.35
N PHE A 45 -5.74 14.86 -2.04
CA PHE A 45 -5.21 16.00 -2.78
C PHE A 45 -6.18 16.52 -3.87
N ARG A 46 -6.90 15.59 -4.54
CA ARG A 46 -7.94 15.91 -5.53
C ARG A 46 -9.26 16.35 -4.92
N ALA A 47 -9.44 16.26 -3.61
CA ALA A 47 -10.73 16.34 -2.93
C ALA A 47 -11.76 15.32 -3.45
N GLN A 48 -11.29 14.13 -3.86
CA GLN A 48 -12.08 13.02 -4.42
C GLN A 48 -12.07 11.81 -3.48
N ALA A 49 -12.05 12.06 -2.24
CA ALA A 49 -11.93 11.00 -1.26
C ALA A 49 -13.27 10.44 -0.78
N VAL A 50 -14.37 10.80 -1.43
CA VAL A 50 -15.70 10.23 -1.26
C VAL A 50 -16.11 9.48 -2.54
N ASP A 51 -16.98 8.48 -2.42
CA ASP A 51 -17.62 7.83 -3.56
C ASP A 51 -18.70 8.74 -4.18
N GLU A 52 -19.33 8.27 -5.28
CA GLU A 52 -20.41 9.01 -5.95
C GLU A 52 -21.63 9.28 -5.05
N ALA A 53 -21.85 8.43 -4.04
CA ALA A 53 -22.91 8.63 -3.05
C ALA A 53 -22.51 9.60 -1.93
N GLY A 54 -21.30 10.20 -1.99
CA GLY A 54 -20.76 11.07 -0.96
C GLY A 54 -20.37 10.32 0.31
N GLN A 55 -20.39 8.99 0.28
CA GLN A 55 -19.97 8.18 1.39
C GLN A 55 -18.45 8.07 1.41
N PHE A 56 -17.93 8.43 2.55
CA PHE A 56 -16.54 8.29 2.69
C PHE A 56 -16.15 6.85 2.81
N LEU A 57 -15.07 6.72 2.23
CA LEU A 57 -14.35 5.52 2.10
C LEU A 57 -13.79 5.02 3.42
N HIS A 58 -13.71 5.85 4.45
CA HIS A 58 -13.36 5.45 5.81
C HIS A 58 -13.61 6.57 6.81
N GLU A 59 -14.29 6.30 7.90
CA GLU A 59 -14.56 7.23 9.01
C GLU A 59 -13.28 7.81 9.67
N ARG A 60 -12.11 7.23 9.40
CA ARG A 60 -10.83 7.61 10.00
C ARG A 60 -10.03 8.63 9.19
N ILE A 61 -10.41 8.95 7.97
CA ILE A 61 -9.72 9.95 7.17
C ILE A 61 -10.62 11.18 7.07
N PRO A 62 -10.22 12.34 7.60
CA PRO A 62 -11.02 13.56 7.52
C PRO A 62 -11.10 14.06 6.08
N PHE A 63 -12.30 14.50 5.65
CA PHE A 63 -12.57 15.01 4.31
C PHE A 63 -12.97 16.44 4.26
N VAL A 64 -12.74 17.16 5.33
CA VAL A 64 -12.93 18.60 5.34
C VAL A 64 -11.59 19.25 5.08
N LEU A 65 -11.45 19.89 3.94
CA LEU A 65 -10.29 20.72 3.67
C LEU A 65 -10.39 22.03 4.46
N PRO A 66 -9.30 22.55 5.04
CA PRO A 66 -7.93 22.02 4.96
C PRO A 66 -7.70 20.79 5.85
N THR A 67 -6.82 19.88 5.41
CA THR A 67 -6.49 18.66 6.18
C THR A 67 -5.01 18.27 6.04
N GLU A 68 -4.46 17.66 7.07
CA GLU A 68 -3.18 16.95 6.98
C GLU A 68 -3.31 15.73 6.06
N ASN A 69 -2.21 15.30 5.44
CA ASN A 69 -2.18 14.14 4.56
C ASN A 69 -0.96 13.28 4.84
N GLY A 70 -1.06 11.99 4.51
CA GLY A 70 -0.06 11.00 4.85
C GLY A 70 -0.42 10.20 6.11
N TYR A 71 0.16 8.99 6.22
CA TYR A 71 -0.06 8.10 7.36
C TYR A 71 1.06 7.07 7.54
N SER A 72 2.29 7.43 7.16
CA SER A 72 3.45 6.54 7.25
C SER A 72 4.68 7.34 7.62
N MET A 73 5.18 7.15 8.84
CA MET A 73 6.32 7.89 9.38
C MET A 73 7.25 6.95 10.14
N VAL A 74 8.54 7.10 9.92
CA VAL A 74 9.63 6.61 10.78
C VAL A 74 10.26 7.82 11.44
N GLY A 75 10.53 7.72 12.74
CA GLY A 75 11.15 8.81 13.51
C GLY A 75 11.73 8.37 14.84
N ASP A 76 12.32 9.33 15.53
CA ASP A 76 12.88 9.16 16.86
C ASP A 76 11.92 9.70 17.92
N VAL A 77 11.71 8.95 18.99
CA VAL A 77 10.95 9.40 20.16
C VAL A 77 11.73 10.52 20.84
N VAL A 78 11.13 11.71 20.93
CA VAL A 78 11.75 12.89 21.59
C VAL A 78 11.11 13.22 22.93
N ALA A 79 9.89 12.72 23.20
CA ALA A 79 9.27 12.77 24.53
C ALA A 79 8.32 11.57 24.71
N VAL A 80 8.16 11.15 25.97
CA VAL A 80 7.32 10.01 26.38
C VAL A 80 6.32 10.48 27.42
N GLY A 81 5.05 10.14 27.22
CA GLY A 81 3.97 10.46 28.14
C GLY A 81 4.08 9.71 29.47
N LYS A 82 3.50 10.26 30.51
CA LYS A 82 3.62 9.77 31.89
C LYS A 82 3.08 8.35 32.10
N GLU A 83 2.13 7.94 31.27
CA GLU A 83 1.45 6.64 31.36
C GLU A 83 2.07 5.58 30.43
N VAL A 84 3.16 5.93 29.73
CA VAL A 84 3.82 5.05 28.77
C VAL A 84 5.05 4.42 29.40
N ALA A 85 5.08 3.10 29.51
CA ALA A 85 6.18 2.34 30.09
C ALA A 85 7.10 1.67 29.05
N ASP A 86 6.60 1.40 27.85
CA ASP A 86 7.27 0.54 26.87
C ASP A 86 8.20 1.29 25.91
N PHE A 87 8.30 2.63 26.02
CA PHE A 87 9.12 3.47 25.16
C PHE A 87 10.07 4.36 25.94
N ASN A 88 11.20 4.69 25.31
CA ASN A 88 12.18 5.64 25.83
C ASN A 88 12.48 6.72 24.80
N VAL A 89 12.92 7.89 25.27
CA VAL A 89 13.50 8.92 24.40
C VAL A 89 14.71 8.33 23.67
N GLY A 90 14.75 8.52 22.35
CA GLY A 90 15.76 7.94 21.46
C GLY A 90 15.34 6.61 20.81
N ASP A 91 14.22 5.99 21.22
CA ASP A 91 13.71 4.84 20.51
C ASP A 91 13.33 5.21 19.07
N ARG A 92 13.75 4.40 18.11
CA ARG A 92 13.35 4.53 16.71
C ARG A 92 12.04 3.78 16.49
N VAL A 93 11.04 4.50 15.97
CA VAL A 93 9.68 3.95 15.82
C VAL A 93 9.10 4.19 14.43
N PHE A 94 8.21 3.29 14.03
CA PHE A 94 7.23 3.54 12.98
C PHE A 94 5.91 3.96 13.61
N THR A 95 5.22 4.93 12.99
CA THR A 95 3.88 5.38 13.41
C THR A 95 3.02 5.82 12.22
N PRO A 96 1.70 5.58 12.24
CA PRO A 96 0.80 6.08 11.21
C PRO A 96 0.54 7.58 11.39
N SER A 97 1.46 8.40 10.94
CA SER A 97 1.36 9.87 11.06
C SER A 97 1.47 10.55 9.71
N ALA A 98 0.85 11.72 9.61
CA ALA A 98 0.90 12.58 8.43
C ALA A 98 2.32 13.17 8.19
N HIS A 99 2.51 13.81 7.04
CA HIS A 99 3.76 14.47 6.67
C HIS A 99 4.01 15.73 7.51
N LYS A 100 4.81 15.60 8.56
CA LYS A 100 5.16 16.69 9.50
C LYS A 100 6.48 16.42 10.21
N GLU A 101 7.11 17.47 10.73
CA GLU A 101 8.39 17.38 11.44
C GLU A 101 8.29 16.66 12.80
N ILE A 102 7.19 16.90 13.54
CA ILE A 102 6.95 16.30 14.86
C ILE A 102 5.50 15.82 14.93
N ALA A 103 5.30 14.61 15.36
CA ALA A 103 3.98 14.00 15.55
C ALA A 103 3.74 13.66 17.03
N ALA A 104 2.59 14.08 17.56
CA ALA A 104 2.04 13.53 18.79
C ALA A 104 1.20 12.29 18.42
N VAL A 105 1.58 11.13 18.95
CA VAL A 105 0.97 9.85 18.58
C VAL A 105 0.60 9.04 19.81
N ASN A 106 -0.48 8.27 19.74
CA ASN A 106 -0.80 7.29 20.77
C ASN A 106 0.25 6.18 20.77
N SER A 107 0.78 5.82 21.95
CA SER A 107 1.83 4.82 22.08
C SER A 107 1.44 3.43 21.54
N GLN A 108 0.17 3.07 21.59
CA GLN A 108 -0.34 1.80 21.08
C GLN A 108 -0.26 1.68 19.54
N LEU A 109 -0.12 2.80 18.83
CA LEU A 109 0.04 2.84 17.37
C LEU A 109 1.51 2.84 16.94
N ALA A 110 2.42 3.13 17.87
CA ALA A 110 3.85 3.14 17.60
C ALA A 110 4.45 1.73 17.64
N ILE A 111 5.41 1.47 16.77
CA ILE A 111 6.09 0.19 16.65
C ILE A 111 7.59 0.43 16.73
N LYS A 112 8.26 -0.16 17.72
CA LYS A 112 9.72 -0.14 17.78
C LYS A 112 10.34 -0.84 16.59
N LEU A 113 11.33 -0.22 16.00
CA LEU A 113 12.00 -0.74 14.81
C LEU A 113 13.33 -1.39 15.15
N PRO A 114 13.60 -2.61 14.67
CA PRO A 114 14.92 -3.23 14.73
C PRO A 114 15.99 -2.36 14.05
N ALA A 115 17.18 -2.27 14.63
CA ALA A 115 18.26 -1.43 14.10
C ALA A 115 18.69 -1.85 12.68
N GLU A 116 18.53 -3.12 12.35
CA GLU A 116 18.96 -3.73 11.09
C GLU A 116 18.09 -3.33 9.90
N ILE A 117 16.86 -2.87 10.12
CA ILE A 117 15.94 -2.49 9.03
C ILE A 117 16.15 -1.01 8.68
N PRO A 118 16.51 -0.65 7.44
CA PRO A 118 16.65 0.73 7.01
C PRO A 118 15.34 1.53 7.14
N ASP A 119 15.45 2.84 7.42
CA ASP A 119 14.27 3.73 7.52
C ASP A 119 13.41 3.71 6.25
N GLU A 120 14.05 3.63 5.07
CA GLU A 120 13.38 3.58 3.78
C GLU A 120 12.46 2.36 3.60
N GLN A 121 12.88 1.21 4.14
CA GLN A 121 12.05 0.00 4.13
C GLN A 121 11.00 0.03 5.25
N ALA A 122 11.40 0.46 6.44
CA ALA A 122 10.51 0.52 7.60
C ALA A 122 9.34 1.50 7.38
N VAL A 123 9.54 2.59 6.66
CA VAL A 123 8.47 3.55 6.38
C VAL A 123 7.39 2.99 5.46
N LEU A 124 7.65 1.87 4.75
CA LEU A 124 6.68 1.19 3.91
C LEU A 124 5.78 0.19 4.66
N LEU A 125 5.91 0.04 5.99
CA LEU A 125 5.19 -0.97 6.79
C LEU A 125 3.67 -0.95 6.57
N ASN A 126 3.03 0.22 6.50
CA ASN A 126 1.59 0.29 6.23
C ASN A 126 1.24 -0.21 4.82
N ILE A 127 2.07 0.08 3.83
CA ILE A 127 1.91 -0.39 2.44
C ILE A 127 2.09 -1.92 2.40
N CYS A 128 3.14 -2.42 3.04
CA CYS A 128 3.40 -3.85 3.17
C CYS A 128 2.25 -4.58 3.85
N GLU A 129 1.68 -3.99 4.91
CA GLU A 129 0.54 -4.57 5.62
C GLU A 129 -0.67 -4.78 4.70
N VAL A 130 -1.00 -3.80 3.85
CA VAL A 130 -2.12 -3.94 2.89
C VAL A 130 -1.85 -5.06 1.89
N GLY A 131 -0.64 -5.16 1.33
CA GLY A 131 -0.25 -6.25 0.44
C GLY A 131 -0.32 -7.63 1.11
N HIS A 132 0.14 -7.72 2.37
CA HIS A 132 0.06 -8.94 3.18
C HIS A 132 -1.40 -9.35 3.44
N ILE A 133 -2.26 -8.41 3.83
CA ILE A 133 -3.68 -8.69 4.06
C ILE A 133 -4.35 -9.20 2.79
N ALA A 134 -4.05 -8.61 1.62
CA ALA A 134 -4.59 -9.06 0.34
C ALA A 134 -4.22 -10.52 0.05
N LEU A 135 -2.94 -10.88 0.17
CA LEU A 135 -2.48 -12.25 -0.03
C LEU A 135 -3.12 -13.21 0.96
N ARG A 136 -3.17 -12.85 2.24
CA ARG A 136 -3.79 -13.68 3.28
C ARG A 136 -5.29 -13.88 3.06
N ARG A 137 -5.98 -12.85 2.58
CA ARG A 137 -7.41 -12.95 2.28
C ARG A 137 -7.70 -13.96 1.17
N GLY A 138 -6.80 -14.02 0.18
CA GLY A 138 -6.84 -15.03 -0.87
C GLY A 138 -6.47 -16.43 -0.40
N SER A 139 -5.73 -16.55 0.72
CA SER A 139 -5.32 -17.81 1.33
C SER A 139 -4.74 -18.84 0.34
N PRO A 140 -3.73 -18.48 -0.46
CA PRO A 140 -3.17 -19.43 -1.42
C PRO A 140 -2.48 -20.60 -0.70
N ALA A 141 -2.70 -21.80 -1.22
CA ALA A 141 -2.01 -23.01 -0.77
C ALA A 141 -0.62 -23.12 -1.44
N PRO A 142 0.34 -23.84 -0.84
CA PRO A 142 1.61 -24.15 -1.49
C PRO A 142 1.40 -24.83 -2.85
N GLY A 143 2.07 -24.29 -3.89
CA GLY A 143 1.97 -24.79 -5.26
C GLY A 143 0.92 -24.07 -6.12
N GLU A 144 0.06 -23.25 -5.53
CA GLU A 144 -0.84 -22.39 -6.31
C GLU A 144 -0.09 -21.23 -6.98
N ASN A 145 -0.63 -20.77 -8.10
CA ASN A 145 -0.11 -19.70 -8.93
C ASN A 145 -0.83 -18.37 -8.59
N VAL A 146 -0.08 -17.29 -8.52
CA VAL A 146 -0.64 -15.98 -8.14
C VAL A 146 -0.41 -14.95 -9.23
N ALA A 147 -1.46 -14.29 -9.70
CA ALA A 147 -1.35 -13.09 -10.52
C ALA A 147 -1.65 -11.83 -9.70
N VAL A 148 -0.91 -10.75 -9.98
CA VAL A 148 -1.16 -9.43 -9.37
C VAL A 148 -1.43 -8.44 -10.49
N VAL A 149 -2.64 -7.89 -10.50
CA VAL A 149 -3.10 -6.90 -11.49
C VAL A 149 -3.05 -5.50 -10.89
N GLY A 150 -2.23 -4.64 -11.50
CA GLY A 150 -1.88 -3.32 -10.96
C GLY A 150 -0.60 -3.34 -10.14
N GLN A 151 0.49 -2.77 -10.70
CA GLN A 151 1.81 -2.72 -10.08
C GLN A 151 2.10 -1.33 -9.49
N GLY A 152 1.10 -0.76 -8.80
CA GLY A 152 1.31 0.32 -7.85
C GLY A 152 1.91 -0.20 -6.55
N VAL A 153 2.16 0.67 -5.56
CA VAL A 153 2.81 0.28 -4.29
C VAL A 153 2.12 -0.87 -3.56
N ILE A 154 0.79 -0.99 -3.66
CA ILE A 154 0.05 -2.10 -3.03
C ILE A 154 0.25 -3.40 -3.79
N GLY A 155 0.16 -3.39 -5.13
CA GLY A 155 0.39 -4.58 -5.94
C GLY A 155 1.83 -5.09 -5.82
N LEU A 156 2.82 -4.18 -5.84
CA LEU A 156 4.22 -4.53 -5.61
C LEU A 156 4.45 -5.11 -4.21
N ALA A 157 3.80 -4.55 -3.17
CA ALA A 157 3.87 -5.13 -1.84
C ALA A 157 3.28 -6.55 -1.80
N ALA A 158 2.13 -6.79 -2.44
CA ALA A 158 1.57 -8.13 -2.56
C ALA A 158 2.50 -9.08 -3.33
N LEU A 159 3.10 -8.62 -4.43
CA LEU A 159 4.10 -9.37 -5.19
C LEU A 159 5.31 -9.74 -4.33
N ALA A 160 5.82 -8.81 -3.51
CA ALA A 160 6.94 -9.07 -2.61
C ALA A 160 6.62 -10.21 -1.63
N TYR A 161 5.42 -10.26 -1.06
CA TYR A 161 5.01 -11.37 -0.20
C TYR A 161 4.81 -12.67 -0.97
N CYS A 162 4.26 -12.64 -2.18
CA CYS A 162 4.17 -13.83 -3.03
C CYS A 162 5.56 -14.44 -3.26
N ARG A 163 6.55 -13.61 -3.56
CA ARG A 163 7.95 -14.03 -3.72
C ARG A 163 8.56 -14.55 -2.41
N ALA A 164 8.36 -13.82 -1.30
CA ALA A 164 8.86 -14.23 0.02
C ALA A 164 8.32 -15.60 0.46
N PHE A 165 7.13 -15.98 0.02
CA PHE A 165 6.49 -17.25 0.33
C PHE A 165 6.66 -18.32 -0.76
N GLY A 166 7.33 -18.00 -1.87
CA GLY A 166 7.71 -18.96 -2.91
C GLY A 166 6.62 -19.31 -3.93
N PHE A 167 5.64 -18.41 -4.13
CA PHE A 167 4.65 -18.58 -5.18
C PHE A 167 5.21 -18.22 -6.56
N ARG A 168 4.79 -18.93 -7.61
CA ARG A 168 4.98 -18.49 -8.99
C ARG A 168 4.05 -17.29 -9.24
N THR A 169 4.58 -16.25 -9.90
CA THR A 169 3.91 -14.95 -9.97
C THR A 169 3.86 -14.36 -11.36
N ALA A 170 2.67 -13.85 -11.75
CA ALA A 170 2.50 -12.99 -12.91
C ALA A 170 2.14 -11.56 -12.45
N ALA A 171 2.95 -10.59 -12.82
CA ALA A 171 2.70 -9.17 -12.62
C ALA A 171 2.08 -8.55 -13.88
N ILE A 172 0.94 -7.87 -13.73
CA ILE A 172 0.19 -7.30 -14.85
C ILE A 172 -0.04 -5.81 -14.59
N ASP A 173 0.39 -4.95 -15.50
CA ASP A 173 0.16 -3.49 -15.46
C ASP A 173 0.18 -2.90 -16.86
N ILE A 174 -0.47 -1.75 -17.03
CA ILE A 174 -0.47 -1.02 -18.31
C ILE A 174 0.80 -0.19 -18.52
N SER A 175 1.59 0.07 -17.46
CA SER A 175 2.85 0.85 -17.49
C SER A 175 4.05 -0.10 -17.58
N ASN A 176 4.90 0.12 -18.58
CA ASN A 176 6.14 -0.64 -18.73
C ASN A 176 7.12 -0.33 -17.59
N GLU A 177 7.16 0.90 -17.10
CA GLU A 177 8.02 1.32 -15.98
C GLU A 177 7.69 0.54 -14.70
N ARG A 178 6.40 0.33 -14.41
CA ARG A 178 5.96 -0.48 -13.28
C ARG A 178 6.23 -1.97 -13.47
N LEU A 179 6.09 -2.46 -14.70
CA LEU A 179 6.47 -3.83 -15.05
C LEU A 179 7.99 -4.06 -14.89
N ASP A 180 8.82 -3.05 -15.18
CA ASP A 180 10.28 -3.13 -14.95
C ASP A 180 10.59 -3.25 -13.45
N VAL A 181 9.90 -2.49 -12.60
CA VAL A 181 10.00 -2.65 -11.13
C VAL A 181 9.57 -4.07 -10.72
N SER A 182 8.47 -4.59 -11.26
CA SER A 182 8.01 -5.95 -10.95
C SER A 182 9.02 -7.03 -11.32
N ARG A 183 9.73 -6.86 -12.46
CA ARG A 183 10.85 -7.74 -12.87
C ARG A 183 12.01 -7.68 -11.88
N GLN A 184 12.38 -6.48 -11.43
CA GLN A 184 13.43 -6.30 -10.41
C GLN A 184 13.04 -6.95 -9.08
N MET A 185 11.76 -6.95 -8.73
CA MET A 185 11.23 -7.64 -7.55
C MET A 185 11.06 -9.16 -7.74
N GLY A 186 11.42 -9.69 -8.92
CA GLY A 186 11.48 -11.12 -9.19
C GLY A 186 10.15 -11.74 -9.63
N ALA A 187 9.24 -10.99 -10.25
CA ALA A 187 8.07 -11.58 -10.91
C ALA A 187 8.52 -12.58 -12.00
N ASP A 188 7.92 -13.77 -12.05
CA ASP A 188 8.26 -14.79 -13.05
C ASP A 188 7.77 -14.39 -14.46
N LEU A 189 6.69 -13.59 -14.52
CA LEU A 189 6.21 -12.92 -15.73
C LEU A 189 5.80 -11.49 -15.38
N ALA A 190 6.18 -10.53 -16.23
CA ALA A 190 5.66 -9.16 -16.18
C ALA A 190 5.13 -8.79 -17.58
N VAL A 191 3.82 -8.54 -17.69
CA VAL A 191 3.11 -8.41 -18.98
C VAL A 191 2.05 -7.30 -18.91
N SER A 192 1.87 -6.60 -20.05
CA SER A 192 0.81 -5.60 -20.19
C SER A 192 -0.47 -6.22 -20.75
N PRO A 193 -1.65 -5.91 -20.18
CA PRO A 193 -2.94 -6.36 -20.73
C PRO A 193 -3.26 -5.70 -22.08
N LYS A 194 -2.52 -4.64 -22.46
CA LYS A 194 -2.64 -4.00 -23.79
C LYS A 194 -1.86 -4.72 -24.90
N GLN A 195 -1.02 -5.68 -24.53
CA GLN A 195 -0.29 -6.50 -25.49
C GLN A 195 -1.17 -7.69 -25.86
N ASP A 196 -1.22 -8.02 -27.16
CA ASP A 196 -1.83 -9.26 -27.61
C ASP A 196 -1.22 -10.46 -26.88
N ALA A 197 -2.06 -11.44 -26.55
CA ALA A 197 -1.68 -12.65 -25.84
C ALA A 197 -1.32 -12.49 -24.34
N CYS A 198 -1.74 -11.44 -23.63
CA CYS A 198 -1.52 -11.36 -22.19
C CYS A 198 -2.05 -12.59 -21.44
N VAL A 199 -3.28 -13.01 -21.75
CA VAL A 199 -3.94 -14.18 -21.13
C VAL A 199 -3.15 -15.45 -21.47
N ASP A 200 -2.80 -15.64 -22.75
CA ASP A 200 -2.05 -16.83 -23.21
C ASP A 200 -0.70 -16.94 -22.50
N ARG A 201 0.02 -15.82 -22.33
CA ARG A 201 1.32 -15.80 -21.63
C ARG A 201 1.19 -16.14 -20.16
N VAL A 202 0.13 -15.68 -19.49
CA VAL A 202 -0.17 -16.05 -18.10
C VAL A 202 -0.52 -17.53 -18.01
N GLN A 203 -1.32 -18.04 -18.92
CA GLN A 203 -1.65 -19.46 -19.00
C GLN A 203 -0.41 -20.31 -19.28
N GLU A 204 0.47 -19.89 -20.21
CA GLU A 204 1.72 -20.59 -20.49
C GLU A 204 2.61 -20.66 -19.25
N LEU A 205 2.77 -19.55 -18.48
CA LEU A 205 3.50 -19.55 -17.22
C LEU A 205 2.92 -20.53 -16.22
N PHE A 206 1.60 -20.66 -16.17
CA PHE A 206 0.85 -21.46 -15.20
C PHE A 206 0.34 -22.80 -15.77
N ASP A 207 1.13 -23.41 -16.65
CA ASP A 207 0.91 -24.75 -17.22
C ASP A 207 -0.46 -24.93 -17.90
N GLY A 208 -1.02 -23.87 -18.49
CA GLY A 208 -2.29 -23.84 -19.21
C GLY A 208 -3.53 -23.57 -18.35
N ALA A 209 -3.40 -23.51 -17.02
CA ALA A 209 -4.56 -23.41 -16.12
C ALA A 209 -5.00 -21.95 -15.83
N GLY A 210 -4.08 -20.99 -15.83
CA GLY A 210 -4.28 -19.64 -15.32
C GLY A 210 -3.93 -19.51 -13.84
N ALA A 211 -4.27 -18.36 -13.22
CA ALA A 211 -3.93 -18.09 -11.84
C ALA A 211 -4.99 -18.62 -10.86
N ASP A 212 -4.57 -19.38 -9.84
CA ASP A 212 -5.44 -19.87 -8.76
C ASP A 212 -5.92 -18.74 -7.84
N LEU A 213 -5.07 -17.71 -7.69
CA LEU A 213 -5.36 -16.49 -6.98
C LEU A 213 -4.98 -15.28 -7.83
N VAL A 214 -5.88 -14.31 -7.94
CA VAL A 214 -5.60 -13.01 -8.52
C VAL A 214 -5.78 -11.93 -7.45
N ILE A 215 -4.80 -11.03 -7.30
CA ILE A 215 -4.90 -9.84 -6.45
C ILE A 215 -5.06 -8.63 -7.35
N GLU A 216 -6.22 -7.97 -7.29
CA GLU A 216 -6.49 -6.73 -8.02
C GLU A 216 -6.14 -5.52 -7.15
N ALA A 217 -5.22 -4.70 -7.63
CA ALA A 217 -4.66 -3.53 -6.95
C ALA A 217 -4.65 -2.25 -7.81
N ALA A 218 -5.40 -2.22 -8.93
CA ALA A 218 -5.36 -1.11 -9.89
C ALA A 218 -6.50 -0.09 -9.72
N SER A 219 -7.55 -0.40 -8.94
CA SER A 219 -8.74 0.47 -8.75
C SER A 219 -9.51 0.78 -10.05
N ARG A 220 -9.56 -0.16 -11.00
CA ARG A 220 -10.18 0.04 -12.31
C ARG A 220 -11.00 -1.20 -12.72
N TRP A 221 -12.15 -0.99 -13.34
CA TRP A 221 -13.01 -2.09 -13.76
C TRP A 221 -12.42 -2.92 -14.91
N ASP A 222 -11.61 -2.31 -15.79
CA ASP A 222 -10.86 -3.05 -16.80
C ASP A 222 -9.79 -3.99 -16.17
N ALA A 223 -9.27 -3.63 -15.01
CA ALA A 223 -8.38 -4.50 -14.24
C ALA A 223 -9.13 -5.68 -13.59
N ILE A 224 -10.37 -5.47 -13.15
CA ILE A 224 -11.25 -6.58 -12.71
C ILE A 224 -11.53 -7.54 -13.88
N GLN A 225 -11.83 -7.03 -15.09
CA GLN A 225 -12.00 -7.87 -16.27
C GLN A 225 -10.73 -8.68 -16.56
N THR A 226 -9.57 -8.01 -16.60
CA THR A 226 -8.28 -8.68 -16.77
C THR A 226 -8.05 -9.75 -15.70
N SER A 227 -8.41 -9.46 -14.43
CA SER A 227 -8.29 -10.44 -13.33
C SER A 227 -9.13 -11.69 -13.57
N MET A 228 -10.36 -11.53 -14.10
CA MET A 228 -11.22 -12.66 -14.45
C MET A 228 -10.69 -13.44 -15.66
N ASP A 229 -10.11 -12.74 -16.64
CA ASP A 229 -9.61 -13.37 -17.86
C ASP A 229 -8.39 -14.27 -17.58
N VAL A 230 -7.46 -13.82 -16.71
CA VAL A 230 -6.24 -14.57 -16.36
C VAL A 230 -6.44 -15.60 -15.25
N ALA A 231 -7.57 -15.59 -14.56
CA ALA A 231 -7.91 -16.55 -13.52
C ALA A 231 -8.16 -17.95 -14.07
N ALA A 232 -7.78 -18.97 -13.32
CA ALA A 232 -8.18 -20.35 -13.55
C ALA A 232 -9.68 -20.58 -13.23
N ASP A 233 -10.21 -21.75 -13.56
CA ASP A 233 -11.52 -22.18 -13.07
C ASP A 233 -11.48 -22.33 -11.54
N ASP A 234 -12.59 -21.99 -10.86
CA ASP A 234 -12.74 -21.99 -9.40
C ASP A 234 -11.76 -21.07 -8.65
N ALA A 235 -11.08 -20.16 -9.36
CA ALA A 235 -10.09 -19.25 -8.77
C ALA A 235 -10.72 -18.18 -7.86
N ARG A 236 -9.87 -17.60 -7.02
CA ARG A 236 -10.19 -16.50 -6.10
C ARG A 236 -9.62 -15.20 -6.63
N ILE A 237 -10.42 -14.14 -6.63
CA ILE A 237 -10.00 -12.77 -6.95
C ILE A 237 -10.15 -11.92 -5.70
N VAL A 238 -9.05 -11.40 -5.18
CA VAL A 238 -9.04 -10.49 -4.04
C VAL A 238 -8.95 -9.06 -4.56
N VAL A 239 -10.01 -8.30 -4.36
CA VAL A 239 -10.06 -6.87 -4.65
C VAL A 239 -9.40 -6.13 -3.49
N ALA A 240 -8.14 -5.75 -3.67
CA ALA A 240 -7.37 -4.98 -2.71
C ALA A 240 -7.46 -3.48 -2.95
N ALA A 241 -7.81 -3.11 -4.16
CA ALA A 241 -7.98 -1.74 -4.57
C ALA A 241 -9.42 -1.25 -4.36
N ARG A 242 -9.60 0.05 -4.46
CA ARG A 242 -10.89 0.67 -4.23
C ARG A 242 -11.50 1.14 -5.53
N HIS A 243 -12.72 0.68 -5.79
CA HIS A 243 -13.54 1.06 -6.93
C HIS A 243 -14.60 2.06 -6.48
N THR A 244 -14.63 3.23 -7.14
CA THR A 244 -15.60 4.31 -6.87
C THR A 244 -16.59 4.51 -8.00
N ASP A 245 -16.29 3.95 -9.17
CA ASP A 245 -17.11 4.08 -10.37
C ASP A 245 -17.93 2.80 -10.59
N SER A 246 -18.99 2.89 -11.37
CA SER A 246 -19.76 1.72 -11.80
C SER A 246 -19.09 1.03 -13.00
N PRO A 247 -19.18 -0.31 -13.13
CA PRO A 247 -18.65 -1.01 -14.29
C PRO A 247 -19.50 -0.76 -15.54
N GLU A 248 -18.83 -0.70 -16.70
CA GLU A 248 -19.49 -0.65 -18.01
C GLU A 248 -19.91 -2.06 -18.54
N PHE A 249 -19.56 -3.11 -17.81
CA PHE A 249 -19.87 -4.51 -18.13
C PHE A 249 -20.58 -5.20 -16.95
N ASN A 250 -21.18 -6.37 -17.20
CA ASN A 250 -21.77 -7.17 -16.13
C ASN A 250 -20.68 -7.94 -15.36
N PRO A 251 -20.29 -7.52 -14.14
CA PRO A 251 -19.20 -8.15 -13.39
C PRO A 251 -19.51 -9.55 -12.84
N VAL A 252 -20.78 -9.99 -12.95
CA VAL A 252 -21.23 -11.33 -12.57
C VAL A 252 -21.65 -12.17 -13.77
N GLY A 253 -21.38 -11.68 -15.00
CA GLY A 253 -21.58 -12.41 -16.24
C GLY A 253 -20.43 -13.38 -16.55
N HIS A 254 -20.20 -13.65 -17.82
CA HIS A 254 -19.01 -14.37 -18.26
C HIS A 254 -17.79 -13.43 -18.29
N PRO A 255 -16.56 -13.80 -17.83
CA PRO A 255 -16.15 -15.17 -17.43
C PRO A 255 -16.42 -15.54 -15.96
N TYR A 256 -16.89 -14.60 -15.11
CA TYR A 256 -17.11 -14.85 -13.68
C TYR A 256 -17.95 -16.12 -13.44
N LEU A 257 -19.13 -16.19 -14.09
CA LEU A 257 -20.04 -17.33 -13.95
C LEU A 257 -19.46 -18.62 -14.56
N GLY A 258 -18.86 -18.53 -15.75
CA GLY A 258 -18.32 -19.71 -16.46
C GLY A 258 -17.17 -20.37 -15.73
N LYS A 259 -16.26 -19.59 -15.16
CA LYS A 259 -15.12 -20.06 -14.37
C LYS A 259 -15.45 -20.27 -12.89
N LYS A 260 -16.67 -20.01 -12.42
CA LYS A 260 -17.12 -20.13 -11.02
C LYS A 260 -16.24 -19.36 -10.04
N LEU A 261 -15.87 -18.13 -10.39
CA LEU A 261 -14.91 -17.31 -9.64
C LEU A 261 -15.46 -16.88 -8.28
N THR A 262 -14.58 -16.74 -7.30
CA THR A 262 -14.90 -16.17 -6.00
C THR A 262 -14.30 -14.77 -5.90
N LEU A 263 -15.13 -13.76 -5.70
CA LEU A 263 -14.68 -12.39 -5.41
C LEU A 263 -14.62 -12.15 -3.92
N LEU A 264 -13.46 -11.67 -3.45
CA LEU A 264 -13.18 -11.37 -2.04
C LEU A 264 -12.71 -9.93 -1.91
N THR A 265 -13.02 -9.28 -0.80
CA THR A 265 -12.42 -7.99 -0.42
C THR A 265 -11.34 -8.19 0.63
N SER A 266 -10.26 -7.39 0.58
CA SER A 266 -9.22 -7.34 1.60
C SER A 266 -9.25 -6.05 2.42
N TYR A 267 -10.30 -5.27 2.32
CA TYR A 267 -10.39 -3.98 2.99
C TYR A 267 -10.50 -4.11 4.51
N GLY A 268 -9.69 -3.30 5.21
CA GLY A 268 -9.66 -3.24 6.67
C GLY A 268 -8.68 -4.23 7.31
N TYR A 269 -8.42 -4.01 8.58
CA TYR A 269 -7.56 -4.86 9.40
C TYR A 269 -8.39 -5.94 10.11
N ALA A 270 -7.75 -7.05 10.44
CA ALA A 270 -8.35 -8.02 11.34
C ALA A 270 -8.63 -7.35 12.71
N ALA A 271 -9.77 -7.69 13.32
CA ALA A 271 -10.12 -7.14 14.63
C ALA A 271 -9.05 -7.49 15.68
N PRO A 272 -8.80 -6.59 16.65
CA PRO A 272 -7.88 -6.89 17.76
C PRO A 272 -8.23 -8.23 18.43
N GLY A 273 -7.20 -9.02 18.74
CA GLY A 273 -7.36 -10.35 19.35
C GLY A 273 -7.64 -11.49 18.37
N GLN A 274 -7.84 -11.24 17.09
CA GLN A 274 -7.82 -12.29 16.07
C GLN A 274 -6.39 -12.77 15.84
N ARG A 275 -6.25 -14.04 15.42
CA ARG A 275 -4.92 -14.67 15.24
C ARG A 275 -3.98 -13.85 14.33
N TRP A 276 -4.52 -13.11 13.35
CA TRP A 276 -3.77 -12.28 12.42
C TRP A 276 -4.22 -10.82 12.51
N ASP A 277 -4.13 -10.29 13.73
CA ASP A 277 -4.29 -8.86 13.95
C ASP A 277 -3.10 -8.05 13.37
N ARG A 278 -3.21 -6.73 13.48
CA ARG A 278 -2.20 -5.81 12.95
C ARG A 278 -0.81 -6.08 13.56
N GLN A 279 -0.72 -6.32 14.86
CA GLN A 279 0.55 -6.51 15.55
C GLN A 279 1.30 -7.74 15.01
N ARG A 280 0.60 -8.85 14.83
CA ARG A 280 1.18 -10.07 14.26
C ARG A 280 1.58 -9.91 12.79
N SER A 281 0.76 -9.22 12.00
CA SER A 281 1.06 -8.93 10.59
C SER A 281 2.34 -8.11 10.44
N ILE A 282 2.48 -7.06 11.25
CA ILE A 282 3.68 -6.21 11.26
C ILE A 282 4.89 -6.98 11.80
N GLY A 283 4.73 -7.76 12.87
CA GLY A 283 5.81 -8.60 13.38
C GLY A 283 6.39 -9.53 12.32
N LEU A 284 5.53 -10.22 11.55
CA LEU A 284 5.97 -11.03 10.42
C LEU A 284 6.68 -10.18 9.35
N THR A 285 6.17 -9.01 9.02
CA THR A 285 6.80 -8.11 8.04
C THR A 285 8.22 -7.74 8.48
N LEU A 286 8.39 -7.35 9.74
CA LEU A 286 9.71 -6.99 10.28
C LEU A 286 10.69 -8.19 10.27
N GLU A 287 10.23 -9.39 10.59
CA GLU A 287 11.05 -10.62 10.50
C GLU A 287 11.48 -10.92 9.07
N LEU A 288 10.58 -10.78 8.10
CA LEU A 288 10.86 -11.02 6.70
C LEU A 288 11.81 -9.96 6.12
N LEU A 289 11.65 -8.68 6.48
CA LEU A 289 12.58 -7.60 6.11
C LEU A 289 13.97 -7.85 6.71
N LYS A 290 14.04 -8.14 8.02
CA LYS A 290 15.29 -8.41 8.72
C LYS A 290 16.05 -9.60 8.14
N SER A 291 15.34 -10.65 7.73
CA SER A 291 15.94 -11.84 7.12
C SER A 291 16.25 -11.70 5.64
N GLY A 292 15.92 -10.55 5.00
CA GLY A 292 16.08 -10.33 3.57
C GLY A 292 15.16 -11.17 2.67
N ARG A 293 14.16 -11.84 3.26
CA ARG A 293 13.16 -12.61 2.49
C ARG A 293 12.10 -11.74 1.85
N LEU A 294 11.77 -10.60 2.44
CA LEU A 294 10.92 -9.59 1.87
C LEU A 294 11.80 -8.45 1.36
N ASP A 295 11.93 -8.31 0.05
CA ASP A 295 12.63 -7.20 -0.56
C ASP A 295 11.62 -6.19 -1.10
N VAL A 296 11.64 -4.99 -0.54
CA VAL A 296 10.78 -3.87 -0.93
C VAL A 296 11.57 -2.68 -1.48
N GLU A 297 12.89 -2.82 -1.53
CA GLU A 297 13.77 -1.75 -1.98
C GLU A 297 13.49 -1.33 -3.43
N PRO A 298 13.28 -2.24 -4.40
CA PRO A 298 12.98 -1.85 -5.78
C PRO A 298 11.68 -1.06 -5.95
N MET A 299 10.74 -1.14 -4.97
CA MET A 299 9.51 -0.32 -5.00
C MET A 299 9.81 1.18 -4.83
N ILE A 300 10.95 1.54 -4.21
CA ILE A 300 11.31 2.93 -3.89
C ILE A 300 11.94 3.56 -5.13
N THR A 301 11.09 4.10 -5.99
CA THR A 301 11.54 4.75 -7.24
C THR A 301 12.01 6.18 -7.02
N HIS A 302 11.52 6.85 -5.97
CA HIS A 302 11.83 8.26 -5.70
C HIS A 302 12.15 8.50 -4.23
N ARG A 303 13.30 9.17 -4.02
CA ARG A 303 13.77 9.66 -2.73
C ARG A 303 13.83 11.17 -2.78
N ILE A 304 13.00 11.84 -1.97
CA ILE A 304 12.89 13.29 -1.99
C ILE A 304 13.11 13.88 -0.60
N LYS A 305 13.39 15.18 -0.54
CA LYS A 305 13.32 15.96 0.71
C LYS A 305 11.91 16.45 0.96
N ALA A 306 11.54 16.65 2.19
CA ALA A 306 10.21 17.13 2.60
C ALA A 306 9.79 18.39 1.82
N ALA A 307 10.70 19.33 1.59
CA ALA A 307 10.42 20.56 0.82
C ALA A 307 9.85 20.32 -0.59
N SER A 308 10.10 19.13 -1.19
CA SER A 308 9.61 18.76 -2.52
C SER A 308 8.24 18.07 -2.49
N LEU A 309 7.61 17.87 -1.32
CA LEU A 309 6.31 17.18 -1.22
C LEU A 309 5.20 17.85 -2.06
N PRO A 310 5.00 19.18 -2.04
CA PRO A 310 3.95 19.80 -2.86
C PRO A 310 4.14 19.57 -4.36
N ASP A 311 5.39 19.62 -4.86
CA ASP A 311 5.70 19.33 -6.25
C ASP A 311 5.50 17.84 -6.58
N MET A 312 5.91 16.95 -5.69
CA MET A 312 5.69 15.51 -5.86
C MET A 312 4.20 15.16 -5.95
N TYR A 313 3.34 15.79 -5.14
CA TYR A 313 1.89 15.60 -5.22
C TYR A 313 1.33 16.01 -6.57
N ARG A 314 1.83 17.13 -7.14
CA ARG A 314 1.42 17.58 -8.47
C ARG A 314 1.83 16.57 -9.56
N ARG A 315 3.08 16.08 -9.54
CA ARG A 315 3.59 15.07 -10.48
C ARG A 315 2.81 13.75 -10.39
N LEU A 316 2.49 13.31 -9.18
CA LEU A 316 1.63 12.15 -8.95
C LEU A 316 0.20 12.35 -9.45
N ASP A 317 -0.35 13.55 -9.31
CA ASP A 317 -1.68 13.91 -9.84
C ASP A 317 -1.71 13.93 -11.37
N GLU A 318 -0.63 14.36 -12.00
CA GLU A 318 -0.41 14.32 -13.45
C GLU A 318 -0.22 12.88 -13.98
N GLY A 319 -0.02 11.90 -13.09
CA GLY A 319 0.08 10.49 -13.45
C GLY A 319 1.41 10.09 -14.06
N GLU A 320 2.52 10.72 -13.64
CA GLU A 320 3.87 10.39 -14.13
C GLU A 320 4.19 8.90 -13.91
N PRO A 321 4.35 8.09 -14.97
CA PRO A 321 4.38 6.62 -14.85
C PRO A 321 5.62 6.09 -14.14
N SER A 322 6.73 6.83 -14.15
CA SER A 322 7.97 6.46 -13.46
C SER A 322 7.88 6.53 -11.94
N ILE A 323 6.88 7.24 -11.39
CA ILE A 323 6.71 7.39 -9.95
C ILE A 323 5.85 6.25 -9.41
N VAL A 324 6.46 5.38 -8.60
CA VAL A 324 5.76 4.27 -7.94
C VAL A 324 5.80 4.45 -6.43
N GLY A 325 6.91 4.16 -5.78
CA GLY A 325 7.12 4.37 -4.36
C GLY A 325 7.94 5.63 -4.09
N VAL A 326 7.47 6.46 -3.18
CA VAL A 326 8.12 7.72 -2.82
C VAL A 326 8.39 7.75 -1.33
N VAL A 327 9.66 7.88 -0.96
CA VAL A 327 10.09 8.13 0.42
C VAL A 327 10.62 9.54 0.57
N VAL A 328 10.38 10.14 1.73
CA VAL A 328 10.57 11.56 1.99
C VAL A 328 11.42 11.74 3.23
N SER A 329 12.61 12.32 3.11
CA SER A 329 13.49 12.67 4.24
C SER A 329 13.11 14.03 4.83
N TRP A 330 13.13 14.10 6.17
CA TRP A 330 12.79 15.29 6.95
C TRP A 330 14.02 15.94 7.56
#